data_97156adb4c30975df68db4d829a300e1
#
_entry.id   97156adb4c30975df68db4d829a300e1
#
_cell.length_a   1.000
_cell.length_b   1.000
_cell.length_c   1.000
_cell.angle_alpha   90.00
_cell.angle_beta   90.00
_cell.angle_gamma   90.00
#
_symmetry.space_group_name_H-M   'P 1'
#
loop_
_entity.id
_entity.type
_entity.pdbx_description
1 polymer ?
#
loop_
_entity_poly.entity_id
_entity_poly.type
_entity_poly.pdbx_seq_one_letter_code
_entity_poly.pdbx_strand_id
1 'polypeptide(L)'
;MLLVEKDDLAAATSSWSTKLIHGGLRYLEHYEFRLVGESLAEREVVLRIAPHIVEPLSFVLPHEPHLRPAWMIRAGLFLYDRLGGRMTLPRSFGVRLDDSRWGAGLQHRFRRGFVYADARVDDARLVVLTAMSA
;
A
#
# COMPACT_ATOMS: atom_id res chain seq x y z
N MET A 1 -1.29 -14.56 -29.06
CA MET A 1 -1.56 -13.11 -28.89
C MET A 1 -0.28 -12.37 -29.25
N LEU A 2 -0.33 -11.24 -29.96
CA LEU A 2 0.85 -10.42 -30.28
C LEU A 2 0.80 -9.18 -29.39
N LEU A 3 1.86 -8.96 -28.61
CA LEU A 3 2.08 -7.73 -27.83
C LEU A 3 3.13 -6.90 -28.53
N VAL A 4 2.85 -5.63 -28.79
CA VAL A 4 3.78 -4.68 -29.41
C VAL A 4 3.90 -3.43 -28.52
N GLU A 5 5.12 -2.95 -28.40
CA GLU A 5 5.46 -1.69 -27.72
C GLU A 5 6.29 -0.83 -28.67
N LYS A 6 6.04 0.46 -28.71
CA LYS A 6 6.76 1.38 -29.60
C LYS A 6 8.10 1.86 -29.04
N ASP A 7 8.25 1.83 -27.71
CA ASP A 7 9.44 2.27 -27.00
C ASP A 7 10.00 1.08 -26.19
N ASP A 8 10.96 1.32 -25.31
CA ASP A 8 11.48 0.30 -24.42
C ASP A 8 10.46 -0.08 -23.33
N LEU A 9 10.52 -1.32 -22.86
CA LEU A 9 9.64 -1.79 -21.81
C LEU A 9 9.77 -0.96 -20.54
N ALA A 10 8.65 -0.58 -19.95
CA ALA A 10 8.58 0.27 -18.77
C ALA A 10 9.16 1.70 -18.93
N ALA A 11 9.41 2.18 -20.12
CA ALA A 11 9.96 3.51 -20.36
C ALA A 11 9.08 4.68 -19.90
N ALA A 12 7.78 4.44 -19.74
CA ALA A 12 6.80 5.45 -19.32
C ALA A 12 6.46 5.36 -17.82
N THR A 13 5.17 5.36 -17.48
CA THR A 13 4.63 5.44 -16.12
C THR A 13 5.18 4.40 -15.16
N SER A 14 5.44 3.19 -15.62
CA SER A 14 5.94 2.10 -14.77
C SER A 14 7.31 2.36 -14.17
N SER A 15 8.15 3.19 -14.77
CA SER A 15 9.42 3.61 -14.18
C SER A 15 9.31 4.81 -13.23
N TRP A 16 8.20 5.53 -13.27
CA TRP A 16 7.96 6.78 -12.54
C TRP A 16 6.80 6.72 -11.55
N SER A 17 6.33 5.53 -11.20
CA SER A 17 5.27 5.32 -10.22
C SER A 17 5.78 5.49 -8.79
N THR A 18 4.89 5.40 -7.83
CA THR A 18 5.22 5.40 -6.39
C THR A 18 5.89 4.09 -5.92
N LYS A 19 6.06 3.12 -6.81
CA LYS A 19 6.59 1.78 -6.51
C LYS A 19 5.75 1.01 -5.48
N LEU A 20 4.46 1.27 -5.43
CA LEU A 20 3.55 0.68 -4.46
C LEU A 20 2.46 -0.14 -5.13
N ILE A 21 2.19 -1.31 -4.55
CA ILE A 21 1.00 -2.11 -4.80
C ILE A 21 0.14 -2.04 -3.55
N HIS A 22 -0.97 -1.31 -3.65
CA HIS A 22 -1.77 -0.95 -2.49
C HIS A 22 -3.26 -0.88 -2.83
N GLY A 23 -4.10 -0.99 -1.79
CA GLY A 23 -5.55 -0.86 -1.95
C GLY A 23 -6.05 0.57 -2.12
N GLY A 24 -5.17 1.57 -1.98
CA GLY A 24 -5.57 2.97 -2.08
C GLY A 24 -6.47 3.41 -0.92
N LEU A 25 -5.93 3.43 0.30
CA LEU A 25 -6.65 3.79 1.53
C LEU A 25 -7.51 5.06 1.39
N ARG A 26 -7.06 6.04 0.60
CA ARG A 26 -7.77 7.28 0.34
C ARG A 26 -9.12 7.08 -0.36
N TYR A 27 -9.26 6.03 -1.17
CA TYR A 27 -10.52 5.76 -1.87
C TYR A 27 -11.67 5.34 -0.95
N LEU A 28 -11.38 4.91 0.29
CA LEU A 28 -12.41 4.70 1.30
C LEU A 28 -13.18 5.97 1.64
N GLU A 29 -12.56 7.14 1.50
CA GLU A 29 -13.21 8.44 1.69
C GLU A 29 -14.27 8.74 0.63
N HIS A 30 -14.16 8.11 -0.54
CA HIS A 30 -15.08 8.22 -1.66
C HIS A 30 -16.05 7.03 -1.73
N TYR A 31 -16.07 6.18 -0.68
CA TYR A 31 -16.93 4.98 -0.61
C TYR A 31 -16.67 3.93 -1.70
N GLU A 32 -15.49 3.95 -2.31
CA GLU A 32 -15.06 3.02 -3.37
C GLU A 32 -14.60 1.66 -2.78
N PHE A 33 -15.44 1.07 -1.93
CA PHE A 33 -15.10 -0.15 -1.19
C PHE A 33 -14.79 -1.34 -2.09
N ARG A 34 -15.51 -1.43 -3.22
CA ARG A 34 -15.27 -2.50 -4.21
C ARG A 34 -13.88 -2.37 -4.82
N LEU A 35 -13.52 -1.19 -5.31
CA LEU A 35 -12.22 -0.90 -5.90
C LEU A 35 -11.09 -1.21 -4.91
N VAL A 36 -11.23 -0.78 -3.66
CA VAL A 36 -10.25 -1.06 -2.59
C VAL A 36 -10.14 -2.56 -2.35
N GLY A 37 -11.25 -3.27 -2.26
CA GLY A 37 -11.28 -4.72 -2.04
C GLY A 37 -10.61 -5.50 -3.16
N GLU A 38 -10.93 -5.18 -4.42
CA GLU A 38 -10.31 -5.79 -5.60
C GLU A 38 -8.79 -5.51 -5.63
N SER A 39 -8.36 -4.27 -5.40
CA SER A 39 -6.94 -3.88 -5.37
C SER A 39 -6.16 -4.60 -4.27
N LEU A 40 -6.74 -4.76 -3.08
CA LEU A 40 -6.12 -5.50 -1.98
C LEU A 40 -6.01 -7.00 -2.27
N ALA A 41 -7.02 -7.59 -2.91
CA ALA A 41 -6.98 -8.99 -3.33
C ALA A 41 -5.87 -9.21 -4.37
N GLU A 42 -5.77 -8.34 -5.39
CA GLU A 42 -4.71 -8.40 -6.39
C GLU A 42 -3.32 -8.17 -5.78
N ARG A 43 -3.18 -7.29 -4.80
CA ARG A 43 -1.92 -7.14 -4.05
C ARG A 43 -1.45 -8.47 -3.45
N GLU A 44 -2.35 -9.25 -2.84
CA GLU A 44 -2.03 -10.57 -2.29
C GLU A 44 -1.62 -11.57 -3.38
N VAL A 45 -2.22 -11.48 -4.57
CA VAL A 45 -1.82 -12.29 -5.73
C VAL A 45 -0.38 -11.95 -6.12
N VAL A 46 -0.06 -10.67 -6.30
CA VAL A 46 1.27 -10.24 -6.75
C VAL A 46 2.36 -10.55 -5.70
N LEU A 47 2.07 -10.37 -4.40
CA LEU A 47 2.97 -10.79 -3.31
C LEU A 47 3.32 -12.28 -3.39
N ARG A 48 2.37 -13.11 -3.82
CA ARG A 48 2.57 -14.57 -3.92
C ARG A 48 3.31 -14.99 -5.18
N ILE A 49 3.01 -14.38 -6.33
CA ILE A 49 3.58 -14.79 -7.62
C ILE A 49 4.94 -14.13 -7.92
N ALA A 50 5.22 -12.98 -7.32
CA ALA A 50 6.44 -12.23 -7.56
C ALA A 50 7.19 -11.84 -6.25
N PRO A 51 7.41 -12.77 -5.31
CA PRO A 51 8.00 -12.48 -3.99
C PRO A 51 9.44 -11.98 -4.06
N HIS A 52 10.10 -12.16 -5.18
CA HIS A 52 11.48 -11.73 -5.41
C HIS A 52 11.64 -10.25 -5.83
N ILE A 53 10.53 -9.57 -6.14
CA ILE A 53 10.50 -8.15 -6.49
C ILE A 53 9.43 -7.37 -5.74
N VAL A 54 8.55 -8.07 -5.01
CA VAL A 54 7.45 -7.47 -4.24
C VAL A 54 7.65 -7.80 -2.77
N GLU A 55 7.73 -6.78 -1.94
CA GLU A 55 7.99 -6.94 -0.50
C GLU A 55 6.98 -6.16 0.35
N PRO A 56 6.67 -6.63 1.56
CA PRO A 56 5.85 -5.89 2.51
C PRO A 56 6.51 -4.57 2.90
N LEU A 57 5.72 -3.50 2.95
CA LEU A 57 6.14 -2.19 3.42
C LEU A 57 5.17 -1.67 4.46
N SER A 58 5.69 -1.23 5.61
CA SER A 58 4.90 -0.61 6.66
C SER A 58 4.88 0.91 6.51
N PHE A 59 3.71 1.49 6.62
CA PHE A 59 3.47 2.93 6.60
C PHE A 59 3.10 3.44 7.97
N VAL A 60 3.61 4.60 8.30
CA VAL A 60 3.21 5.35 9.48
C VAL A 60 2.34 6.52 9.05
N LEU A 61 1.14 6.59 9.58
CA LEU A 61 0.21 7.70 9.41
C LEU A 61 0.17 8.51 10.71
N PRO A 62 0.94 9.61 10.83
CA PRO A 62 0.89 10.49 11.99
C PRO A 62 -0.50 11.11 12.12
N HIS A 63 -1.00 11.23 13.35
CA HIS A 63 -2.30 11.83 13.63
C HIS A 63 -2.13 13.14 14.39
N GLU A 64 -2.78 14.18 13.91
CA GLU A 64 -2.90 15.49 14.59
C GLU A 64 -4.36 15.77 14.97
N PRO A 65 -4.60 16.46 16.11
CA PRO A 65 -5.95 16.67 16.62
C PRO A 65 -6.89 17.47 15.71
N HIS A 66 -6.34 18.31 14.83
CA HIS A 66 -7.12 19.11 13.87
C HIS A 66 -7.56 18.33 12.63
N LEU A 67 -7.04 17.12 12.45
CA LEU A 67 -7.43 16.22 11.38
C LEU A 67 -8.71 15.45 11.76
N ARG A 68 -9.07 14.47 10.93
CA ARG A 68 -10.19 13.58 11.24
C ARG A 68 -10.02 12.90 12.61
N PRO A 69 -11.10 12.66 13.34
CA PRO A 69 -11.03 11.97 14.61
C PRO A 69 -10.30 10.63 14.51
N ALA A 70 -9.45 10.33 15.50
CA ALA A 70 -8.62 9.12 15.51
C ALA A 70 -9.45 7.83 15.38
N TRP A 71 -10.65 7.80 15.97
CA TRP A 71 -11.55 6.65 15.84
C TRP A 71 -12.02 6.41 14.40
N MET A 72 -12.23 7.49 13.62
CA MET A 72 -12.64 7.39 12.22
C MET A 72 -11.51 6.80 11.37
N ILE A 73 -10.27 7.27 11.56
CA ILE A 73 -9.09 6.71 10.90
C ILE A 73 -8.94 5.23 11.27
N ARG A 74 -9.10 4.90 12.56
CA ARG A 74 -9.03 3.51 13.04
C ARG A 74 -10.10 2.62 12.42
N ALA A 75 -11.34 3.14 12.28
CA ALA A 75 -12.42 2.42 11.61
C ALA A 75 -12.13 2.20 10.11
N GLY A 76 -11.61 3.22 9.42
CA GLY A 76 -11.19 3.10 8.03
C GLY A 76 -10.08 2.04 7.83
N LEU A 77 -9.05 2.06 8.68
CA LEU A 77 -7.98 1.06 8.65
C LEU A 77 -8.48 -0.36 9.01
N PHE A 78 -9.41 -0.47 9.96
CA PHE A 78 -10.05 -1.74 10.28
C PHE A 78 -10.82 -2.33 9.08
N LEU A 79 -11.50 -1.49 8.33
CA LEU A 79 -12.19 -1.87 7.12
C LEU A 79 -11.17 -2.25 6.01
N TYR A 80 -10.14 -1.43 5.83
CA TYR A 80 -9.05 -1.70 4.89
C TYR A 80 -8.41 -3.07 5.10
N ASP A 81 -8.15 -3.44 6.35
CA ASP A 81 -7.57 -4.72 6.73
C ASP A 81 -8.46 -5.94 6.40
N ARG A 82 -9.72 -5.72 5.96
CA ARG A 82 -10.70 -6.80 5.73
C ARG A 82 -11.30 -6.86 4.34
N LEU A 83 -11.24 -5.75 3.60
CA LEU A 83 -11.88 -5.66 2.27
C LEU A 83 -11.25 -6.61 1.24
N GLY A 84 -9.96 -6.88 1.33
CA GLY A 84 -9.24 -7.80 0.42
C GLY A 84 -9.45 -9.29 0.73
N GLY A 85 -10.27 -9.64 1.72
CA GLY A 85 -10.48 -11.02 2.14
C GLY A 85 -9.32 -11.56 2.98
N ARG A 86 -8.74 -12.70 2.57
CA ARG A 86 -7.61 -13.30 3.30
C ARG A 86 -6.31 -12.56 2.97
N MET A 87 -5.75 -11.88 3.95
CA MET A 87 -4.54 -11.07 3.82
C MET A 87 -3.37 -11.68 4.59
N THR A 88 -2.18 -11.64 4.00
CA THR A 88 -0.93 -12.13 4.60
C THR A 88 -0.17 -11.02 5.33
N LEU A 89 -0.39 -9.76 4.95
CA LEU A 89 0.26 -8.62 5.57
C LEU A 89 -0.27 -8.36 7.00
N PRO A 90 0.56 -7.78 7.88
CA PRO A 90 0.15 -7.40 9.23
C PRO A 90 -1.03 -6.44 9.22
N ARG A 91 -1.94 -6.63 10.17
CA ARG A 91 -3.07 -5.71 10.38
C ARG A 91 -2.60 -4.37 10.92
N SER A 92 -3.36 -3.34 10.64
CA SER A 92 -3.15 -2.00 11.16
C SER A 92 -3.33 -1.93 12.68
N PHE A 93 -2.55 -1.05 13.31
CA PHE A 93 -2.65 -0.78 14.75
C PHE A 93 -2.34 0.69 15.06
N GLY A 94 -2.84 1.15 16.21
CA GLY A 94 -2.48 2.46 16.74
C GLY A 94 -1.14 2.39 17.48
N VAL A 95 -0.35 3.48 17.41
CA VAL A 95 0.96 3.56 18.04
C VAL A 95 1.23 4.92 18.66
N ARG A 96 1.99 4.95 19.73
CA ARG A 96 2.66 6.16 20.22
C ARG A 96 3.93 6.39 19.42
N LEU A 97 4.10 7.60 18.92
CA LEU A 97 5.24 7.96 18.06
C LEU A 97 6.39 8.57 18.88
N ASP A 98 6.07 9.20 20.00
CA ASP A 98 7.03 9.84 20.89
C ASP A 98 7.99 8.84 21.59
N ASP A 99 7.62 7.57 21.64
CA ASP A 99 8.30 6.54 22.43
C ASP A 99 8.45 5.21 21.66
N SER A 100 8.59 5.29 20.35
CA SER A 100 8.70 4.08 19.51
C SER A 100 9.55 4.28 18.27
N ARG A 101 10.05 3.17 17.71
CA ARG A 101 10.76 3.15 16.42
C ARG A 101 9.97 3.79 15.27
N TRP A 102 8.65 3.81 15.40
CA TRP A 102 7.75 4.33 14.37
C TRP A 102 7.73 5.86 14.31
N GLY A 103 8.22 6.52 15.36
CA GLY A 103 8.36 7.96 15.41
C GLY A 103 9.73 8.48 14.98
N ALA A 104 10.68 7.60 14.68
CA ALA A 104 12.02 8.00 14.29
C ALA A 104 12.00 8.89 13.04
N GLY A 105 12.62 10.07 13.14
CA GLY A 105 12.66 11.06 12.06
C GLY A 105 11.41 11.94 11.95
N LEU A 106 10.38 11.71 12.76
CA LEU A 106 9.21 12.59 12.83
C LEU A 106 9.43 13.75 13.82
N GLN A 107 8.75 14.86 13.59
CA GLN A 107 8.75 15.99 14.52
C GLN A 107 8.07 15.59 15.84
N HIS A 108 8.56 16.08 16.97
CA HIS A 108 8.06 15.77 18.32
C HIS A 108 6.58 16.13 18.57
N ARG A 109 5.98 16.96 17.72
CA ARG A 109 4.55 17.27 17.79
C ARG A 109 3.65 16.06 17.48
N PHE A 110 4.15 15.09 16.69
CA PHE A 110 3.43 13.88 16.37
C PHE A 110 3.57 12.85 17.48
N ARG A 111 2.62 12.80 18.39
CA ARG A 111 2.65 11.88 19.54
C ARG A 111 1.95 10.56 19.29
N ARG A 112 0.99 10.54 18.37
CA ARG A 112 0.17 9.35 18.04
C ARG A 112 0.09 9.16 16.54
N GLY A 113 -0.11 7.92 16.13
CA GLY A 113 -0.30 7.57 14.73
C GLY A 113 -0.86 6.17 14.59
N PHE A 114 -0.95 5.76 13.34
CA PHE A 114 -1.36 4.41 12.97
C PHE A 114 -0.30 3.81 12.08
N VAL A 115 -0.09 2.51 12.23
CA VAL A 115 0.76 1.73 11.33
C VAL A 115 -0.14 0.81 10.52
N TYR A 116 0.07 0.75 9.23
CA TYR A 116 -0.59 -0.21 8.33
C TYR A 116 0.43 -0.72 7.31
N ALA A 117 0.10 -1.79 6.61
CA ALA A 117 1.00 -2.43 5.66
C ALA A 117 0.39 -2.48 4.26
N ASP A 118 1.24 -2.23 3.28
CA ASP A 118 1.00 -2.46 1.86
C ASP A 118 2.22 -3.15 1.24
N ALA A 119 2.35 -3.18 -0.07
CA ALA A 119 3.48 -3.78 -0.73
C ALA A 119 4.27 -2.73 -1.55
N ARG A 120 5.58 -2.91 -1.57
CA ARG A 120 6.49 -2.21 -2.46
C ARG A 120 6.90 -3.14 -3.58
N VAL A 121 7.12 -2.59 -4.77
CA VAL A 121 7.52 -3.34 -5.97
C VAL A 121 8.58 -2.58 -6.77
N ASP A 122 9.43 -3.32 -7.45
CA ASP A 122 10.14 -2.80 -8.62
C ASP A 122 9.21 -2.91 -9.84
N ASP A 123 8.48 -1.85 -10.12
CA ASP A 123 7.44 -1.81 -11.15
C ASP A 123 7.97 -1.97 -12.57
N ALA A 124 9.13 -1.39 -12.88
CA ALA A 124 9.78 -1.56 -14.18
C ALA A 124 10.16 -3.03 -14.40
N ARG A 125 10.72 -3.66 -13.38
CA ARG A 125 11.07 -5.08 -13.42
C ARG A 125 9.82 -5.97 -13.50
N LEU A 126 8.72 -5.59 -12.84
CA LEU A 126 7.45 -6.30 -12.97
C LEU A 126 6.94 -6.30 -14.41
N VAL A 127 7.03 -5.18 -15.13
CA VAL A 127 6.66 -5.08 -16.55
C VAL A 127 7.51 -6.03 -17.40
N VAL A 128 8.83 -6.02 -17.21
CA VAL A 128 9.74 -6.89 -17.96
C VAL A 128 9.43 -8.36 -17.70
N LEU A 129 9.24 -8.76 -16.44
CA LEU A 129 8.91 -10.14 -16.08
C LEU A 129 7.54 -10.57 -16.63
N THR A 130 6.57 -9.67 -16.64
CA THR A 130 5.25 -9.92 -17.25
C THR A 130 5.38 -10.16 -18.75
N ALA A 131 6.16 -9.35 -19.45
CA ALA A 131 6.43 -9.53 -20.87
C ALA A 131 7.17 -10.84 -21.18
N MET A 132 8.10 -11.26 -20.29
CA MET A 132 8.80 -12.54 -20.43
C MET A 132 7.90 -13.76 -20.19
N SER A 133 6.80 -13.59 -19.47
CA SER A 133 5.85 -14.68 -19.15
C SER A 133 4.74 -14.83 -20.18
N ALA A 134 4.57 -13.84 -21.06
CA ALA A 134 3.53 -13.83 -22.10
C ALA A 134 3.93 -14.63 -23.33
#